data_b4eef9d343947fd8ce1d4d6b3e9d4f75
#
_entry.id   b4eef9d343947fd8ce1d4d6b3e9d4f75
#
_cell.length_a   1.000
_cell.length_b   1.000
_cell.length_c   1.000
_cell.angle_alpha   90.00
_cell.angle_beta   90.00
_cell.angle_gamma   90.00
#
_symmetry.space_group_name_H-M   'P 1'
#
loop_
_entity.id
_entity.type
_entity.pdbx_description
1 polymer ?
#
loop_
_entity_poly.entity_id
_entity_poly.type
_entity_poly.pdbx_seq_one_letter_code
_entity_poly.pdbx_strand_id
1 'polypeptide(L)'
;MLKKLAGFTTLAVVCALISRAPTQFVAQSVKAKVDLKAPAPRLPNGKPDFSGVWNRPGVQDMTRTVTNANGTSNKGEPNPLPFTQWGQAQWDNYDPAVYGDYAGSCMPFGWIRSFTPHPMQILQNNEYISFLFEQSTMFQAVNTEGLPHRKGWPPTWFGDSRGSWDGDTLIIDVVNFNGYTKLGTIGHPMSDKAHLTMTFKRPDMGHIQFKWVLDDPKTYTRPISNERVFVLTPDVEVLEYACMENSIAVLLDGSVKPWVGSKDQDGNILYGTAHDWPAYDFTKQQKLTGVIRELRFRGKPPLMKIEVDKMMLDVVLAPASRMEFRGLEEGMLKPGVTVSVVAYPSREIKDELRAETITIGGRTTELR
;
A
#
# COMPACT_ATOMS: atom_id res chain seq x y z
N MET A 1 53.48 48.68 72.77
CA MET A 1 52.60 47.56 72.91
C MET A 1 51.91 47.29 71.65
N LEU A 2 52.26 46.19 71.02
CA LEU A 2 51.76 45.77 69.66
C LEU A 2 50.36 45.21 69.78
N LYS A 3 49.48 45.67 68.93
CA LYS A 3 48.29 44.87 68.59
C LYS A 3 48.32 44.59 67.11
N LYS A 4 48.45 43.30 66.81
CA LYS A 4 48.36 42.73 65.47
C LYS A 4 46.93 42.87 64.95
N LEU A 5 46.75 43.51 63.81
CA LEU A 5 45.56 43.35 63.01
C LEU A 5 45.81 42.25 61.98
N ALA A 6 45.08 41.21 62.12
CA ALA A 6 45.03 40.16 61.09
C ALA A 6 44.16 40.63 59.93
N GLY A 7 44.77 40.81 58.78
CA GLY A 7 44.04 41.08 57.55
C GLY A 7 43.48 39.78 57.00
N PHE A 8 42.16 39.70 56.94
CA PHE A 8 41.45 38.67 56.17
C PHE A 8 41.47 39.08 54.71
N THR A 9 42.34 38.51 53.97
CA THR A 9 42.26 38.54 52.51
C THR A 9 41.17 37.61 52.02
N THR A 10 40.00 38.17 51.79
CA THR A 10 38.91 37.46 51.14
C THR A 10 39.30 37.21 49.68
N LEU A 11 39.70 36.00 49.41
CA LEU A 11 39.91 35.52 48.06
C LEU A 11 38.55 35.36 47.41
N ALA A 12 38.09 36.39 46.69
CA ALA A 12 36.91 36.29 45.86
C ALA A 12 37.24 35.38 44.68
N VAL A 13 36.92 34.10 44.83
CA VAL A 13 36.87 33.16 43.70
C VAL A 13 35.68 33.59 42.84
N VAL A 14 35.96 34.41 41.85
CA VAL A 14 35.03 34.67 40.78
C VAL A 14 34.91 33.35 40.00
N CYS A 15 33.94 32.51 40.39
CA CYS A 15 33.44 31.47 39.53
C CYS A 15 32.81 32.12 38.30
N ALA A 16 33.62 32.39 37.30
CA ALA A 16 33.13 32.65 35.97
C ALA A 16 32.39 31.38 35.53
N LEU A 17 31.11 31.35 35.81
CA LEU A 17 30.18 30.45 35.17
C LEU A 17 30.18 30.81 33.65
N ILE A 18 31.20 30.29 32.97
CA ILE A 18 31.13 30.15 31.53
C ILE A 18 29.94 29.23 31.32
N SER A 19 28.75 29.81 31.14
CA SER A 19 27.62 29.13 30.52
C SER A 19 28.07 28.79 29.09
N ARG A 20 28.81 27.68 29.00
CA ARG A 20 28.93 27.01 27.70
C ARG A 20 27.51 26.62 27.36
N ALA A 21 26.89 27.39 26.48
CA ALA A 21 25.75 26.89 25.71
C ALA A 21 26.11 25.46 25.29
N PRO A 22 25.24 24.48 25.47
CA PRO A 22 25.52 23.17 24.92
C PRO A 22 25.75 23.41 23.45
N THR A 23 27.02 23.34 23.01
CA THR A 23 27.31 23.13 21.60
C THR A 23 26.53 21.88 21.30
N GLN A 24 25.38 22.05 20.65
CA GLN A 24 24.73 20.94 19.98
C GLN A 24 25.83 20.39 19.07
N PHE A 25 26.43 19.31 19.52
CA PHE A 25 27.10 18.41 18.62
C PHE A 25 25.97 17.87 17.73
N VAL A 26 25.66 18.62 16.68
CA VAL A 26 25.17 18.03 15.48
C VAL A 26 26.36 17.18 15.03
N ALA A 27 26.37 15.95 15.52
CA ALA A 27 27.14 14.90 14.90
C ALA A 27 26.54 14.80 13.48
N GLN A 28 27.00 15.65 12.58
CA GLN A 28 26.98 15.32 11.18
C GLN A 28 27.83 14.06 11.10
N SER A 29 27.16 12.91 11.17
CA SER A 29 27.74 11.68 10.68
C SER A 29 28.02 11.95 9.21
N VAL A 30 29.24 12.37 8.91
CA VAL A 30 29.75 12.36 7.55
C VAL A 30 29.78 10.87 7.20
N LYS A 31 28.64 10.35 6.74
CA LYS A 31 28.58 9.00 6.17
C LYS A 31 29.65 9.01 5.08
N ALA A 32 30.65 8.15 5.20
CA ALA A 32 31.68 8.02 4.21
C ALA A 32 31.00 7.85 2.85
N LYS A 33 31.45 8.62 1.85
CA LYS A 33 30.87 8.57 0.51
C LYS A 33 30.99 7.13 -0.01
N VAL A 34 29.86 6.46 -0.14
CA VAL A 34 29.79 5.06 -0.58
C VAL A 34 30.18 5.01 -2.06
N ASP A 35 31.17 4.18 -2.39
CA ASP A 35 31.49 3.88 -3.79
C ASP A 35 30.44 2.90 -4.34
N LEU A 36 29.51 3.41 -5.13
CA LEU A 36 28.42 2.63 -5.72
C LEU A 36 28.89 1.56 -6.71
N LYS A 37 30.15 1.63 -7.18
CA LYS A 37 30.75 0.63 -8.08
C LYS A 37 31.61 -0.39 -7.37
N ALA A 38 31.77 -0.28 -6.06
CA ALA A 38 32.46 -1.28 -5.28
C ALA A 38 31.78 -2.65 -5.41
N PRO A 39 32.45 -3.76 -5.15
CA PRO A 39 31.84 -5.09 -5.15
C PRO A 39 30.61 -5.16 -4.24
N ALA A 40 29.61 -5.91 -4.66
CA ALA A 40 28.42 -6.15 -3.86
C ALA A 40 28.77 -6.80 -2.52
N PRO A 41 28.21 -6.34 -1.39
CA PRO A 41 28.39 -6.98 -0.10
C PRO A 41 27.78 -8.37 -0.09
N ARG A 42 28.28 -9.22 0.84
CA ARG A 42 27.77 -10.59 0.98
C ARG A 42 27.37 -10.88 2.41
N LEU A 43 26.35 -11.70 2.55
CA LEU A 43 25.94 -12.28 3.81
C LEU A 43 26.96 -13.36 4.29
N PRO A 44 26.90 -13.77 5.56
CA PRO A 44 27.79 -14.83 6.08
C PRO A 44 27.69 -16.15 5.32
N ASN A 45 26.54 -16.46 4.71
CA ASN A 45 26.37 -17.65 3.86
C ASN A 45 26.94 -17.49 2.43
N GLY A 46 27.59 -16.35 2.14
CA GLY A 46 28.21 -16.05 0.85
C GLY A 46 27.24 -15.52 -0.22
N LYS A 47 25.93 -15.47 0.04
CA LYS A 47 24.97 -14.89 -0.90
C LYS A 47 25.07 -13.36 -0.95
N PRO A 48 24.75 -12.72 -2.08
CA PRO A 48 24.69 -11.25 -2.13
C PRO A 48 23.74 -10.69 -1.07
N ASP A 49 24.19 -9.67 -0.38
CA ASP A 49 23.37 -8.91 0.57
C ASP A 49 22.64 -7.79 -0.18
N PHE A 50 21.32 -7.80 -0.21
CA PHE A 50 20.49 -6.78 -0.83
C PHE A 50 20.07 -5.67 0.14
N SER A 51 20.49 -5.71 1.41
CA SER A 51 20.12 -4.73 2.42
C SER A 51 20.49 -3.31 2.00
N GLY A 52 19.62 -2.37 2.33
CA GLY A 52 19.78 -0.95 2.02
C GLY A 52 18.47 -0.28 1.65
N VAL A 53 18.53 1.03 1.42
CA VAL A 53 17.42 1.84 0.89
C VAL A 53 17.63 2.09 -0.59
N TRP A 54 16.63 1.81 -1.39
CA TRP A 54 16.73 1.76 -2.84
C TRP A 54 15.75 2.71 -3.50
N ASN A 55 16.26 3.61 -4.35
CA ASN A 55 15.43 4.32 -5.31
C ASN A 55 15.01 3.41 -6.45
N ARG A 56 13.80 3.60 -6.90
CA ARG A 56 13.17 2.82 -7.97
C ARG A 56 12.68 3.75 -9.10
N PRO A 57 12.50 3.24 -10.33
CA PRO A 57 11.99 4.08 -11.41
C PRO A 57 10.55 4.52 -11.12
N GLY A 58 10.29 5.81 -11.28
CA GLY A 58 8.94 6.38 -11.20
C GLY A 58 8.16 6.09 -12.48
N VAL A 59 7.56 4.91 -12.55
CA VAL A 59 6.83 4.42 -13.73
C VAL A 59 5.41 4.09 -13.35
N GLN A 60 4.46 4.77 -13.96
CA GLN A 60 3.03 4.50 -13.79
C GLN A 60 2.49 3.48 -14.81
N ASP A 61 3.11 3.45 -15.98
CA ASP A 61 2.82 2.52 -17.06
C ASP A 61 3.98 1.52 -17.22
N MET A 62 3.71 0.25 -17.00
CA MET A 62 4.70 -0.83 -17.06
C MET A 62 5.16 -1.15 -18.48
N THR A 63 4.47 -0.65 -19.51
CA THR A 63 4.91 -0.75 -20.91
C THR A 63 5.96 0.30 -21.27
N ARG A 64 6.09 1.35 -20.44
CA ARG A 64 6.96 2.47 -20.73
C ARG A 64 8.43 2.14 -20.46
N THR A 65 9.28 2.37 -21.45
CA THR A 65 10.74 2.34 -21.29
C THR A 65 11.25 3.73 -20.89
N VAL A 66 12.02 3.81 -19.82
CA VAL A 66 12.58 5.07 -19.29
C VAL A 66 13.92 4.82 -18.60
N THR A 67 14.83 5.80 -18.69
CA THR A 67 16.03 5.90 -17.86
C THR A 67 16.02 7.28 -17.22
N ASN A 68 16.09 7.32 -15.89
CA ASN A 68 16.03 8.55 -15.12
C ASN A 68 17.43 9.09 -14.83
N ALA A 69 17.54 10.39 -14.58
CA ALA A 69 18.82 11.06 -14.26
C ALA A 69 19.50 10.50 -13.00
N ASN A 70 18.72 9.92 -12.07
CA ASN A 70 19.23 9.28 -10.85
C ASN A 70 19.75 7.84 -11.07
N GLY A 71 19.82 7.37 -12.33
CA GLY A 71 20.30 6.04 -12.70
C GLY A 71 19.28 4.91 -12.61
N THR A 72 18.07 5.17 -12.07
CA THR A 72 16.99 4.17 -12.12
C THR A 72 16.43 4.02 -13.52
N SER A 73 16.03 2.82 -13.90
CA SER A 73 15.46 2.58 -15.22
C SER A 73 14.34 1.54 -15.22
N ASN A 74 13.53 1.60 -16.25
CA ASN A 74 12.49 0.62 -16.58
C ASN A 74 12.56 0.30 -18.06
N LYS A 75 12.64 -0.99 -18.42
CA LYS A 75 12.50 -1.49 -19.78
C LYS A 75 11.17 -2.22 -19.87
N GLY A 76 10.21 -1.55 -20.49
CA GLY A 76 8.83 -2.03 -20.57
C GLY A 76 8.60 -3.06 -21.67
N GLU A 77 7.45 -3.68 -21.63
CA GLU A 77 6.90 -4.48 -22.72
C GLU A 77 6.48 -3.58 -23.89
N PRO A 78 6.55 -4.10 -25.12
CA PRO A 78 5.94 -3.41 -26.26
C PRO A 78 4.44 -3.15 -26.06
N ASN A 79 3.98 -1.97 -26.47
CA ASN A 79 2.57 -1.63 -26.45
C ASN A 79 1.97 -1.85 -27.87
N PRO A 80 0.77 -2.42 -28.04
CA PRO A 80 -0.14 -2.88 -26.99
C PRO A 80 0.32 -4.19 -26.33
N LEU A 81 -0.09 -4.38 -25.06
CA LEU A 81 0.12 -5.65 -24.38
C LEU A 81 -0.68 -6.78 -25.04
N PRO A 82 -0.18 -8.03 -25.00
CA PRO A 82 -0.81 -9.16 -25.66
C PRO A 82 -2.03 -9.68 -24.86
N PHE A 83 -3.06 -8.87 -24.76
CA PHE A 83 -4.27 -9.24 -24.01
C PHE A 83 -5.02 -10.42 -24.62
N THR A 84 -5.62 -11.26 -23.78
CA THR A 84 -6.75 -12.09 -24.14
C THR A 84 -8.00 -11.21 -24.31
N GLN A 85 -9.08 -11.77 -24.83
CA GLN A 85 -10.37 -11.05 -24.88
C GLN A 85 -10.84 -10.61 -23.48
N TRP A 86 -10.66 -11.46 -22.48
CA TRP A 86 -10.99 -11.12 -21.08
C TRP A 86 -10.10 -10.00 -20.54
N GLY A 87 -8.79 -10.11 -20.75
CA GLY A 87 -7.81 -9.10 -20.30
C GLY A 87 -8.08 -7.73 -20.92
N GLN A 88 -8.36 -7.69 -22.24
CA GLN A 88 -8.72 -6.45 -22.94
C GLN A 88 -10.00 -5.84 -22.34
N ALA A 89 -11.05 -6.65 -22.16
CA ALA A 89 -12.29 -6.16 -21.57
C ALA A 89 -12.11 -5.62 -20.14
N GLN A 90 -11.22 -6.24 -19.34
CA GLN A 90 -10.90 -5.72 -17.99
C GLN A 90 -10.20 -4.36 -18.07
N TRP A 91 -9.32 -4.16 -19.04
CA TRP A 91 -8.61 -2.89 -19.20
C TRP A 91 -9.52 -1.80 -19.78
N ASP A 92 -10.30 -2.12 -20.82
CA ASP A 92 -11.26 -1.19 -21.46
C ASP A 92 -12.31 -0.66 -20.45
N ASN A 93 -12.68 -1.48 -19.46
CA ASN A 93 -13.61 -1.10 -18.40
C ASN A 93 -12.92 -0.45 -17.18
N TYR A 94 -11.60 -0.28 -17.19
CA TYR A 94 -10.87 0.37 -16.11
C TYR A 94 -10.60 1.83 -16.46
N ASP A 95 -11.36 2.73 -15.85
CA ASP A 95 -11.10 4.17 -15.94
C ASP A 95 -10.82 4.72 -14.54
N PRO A 96 -9.54 4.99 -14.22
CA PRO A 96 -9.17 5.53 -12.92
C PRO A 96 -9.67 6.97 -12.69
N ALA A 97 -10.02 7.70 -13.74
CA ALA A 97 -10.61 9.03 -13.62
C ALA A 97 -12.08 8.97 -13.20
N VAL A 98 -12.81 7.96 -13.70
CA VAL A 98 -14.23 7.72 -13.37
C VAL A 98 -14.37 6.87 -12.11
N TYR A 99 -13.56 5.81 -12.00
CA TYR A 99 -13.73 4.80 -10.94
C TYR A 99 -12.74 4.94 -9.78
N GLY A 100 -11.80 5.87 -9.87
CA GLY A 100 -10.70 5.98 -8.93
C GLY A 100 -9.72 4.80 -9.04
N ASP A 101 -8.51 5.03 -8.55
CA ASP A 101 -7.52 3.97 -8.43
C ASP A 101 -7.76 3.22 -7.10
N TYR A 102 -7.73 1.86 -7.12
CA TYR A 102 -7.90 1.07 -5.89
C TYR A 102 -6.86 1.42 -4.82
N ALA A 103 -5.69 1.89 -5.22
CA ALA A 103 -4.66 2.38 -4.32
C ALA A 103 -5.07 3.67 -3.59
N GLY A 104 -5.89 4.51 -4.22
CA GLY A 104 -6.50 5.67 -3.56
C GLY A 104 -7.48 5.30 -2.46
N SER A 105 -7.98 4.05 -2.47
CA SER A 105 -8.77 3.48 -1.38
C SER A 105 -7.93 2.71 -0.36
N CYS A 106 -6.62 2.95 -0.31
CA CYS A 106 -5.64 2.31 0.57
C CYS A 106 -5.60 0.77 0.47
N MET A 107 -6.02 0.22 -0.66
CA MET A 107 -5.89 -1.21 -0.91
C MET A 107 -4.45 -1.57 -1.28
N PRO A 108 -3.98 -2.77 -0.92
CA PRO A 108 -2.60 -3.18 -1.20
C PRO A 108 -2.28 -3.19 -2.70
N PHE A 109 -1.08 -2.73 -3.04
CA PHE A 109 -0.67 -2.55 -4.43
C PHE A 109 -0.30 -3.85 -5.15
N GLY A 110 0.04 -4.91 -4.41
CA GLY A 110 0.69 -6.10 -4.95
C GLY A 110 2.16 -5.83 -5.32
N TRP A 111 2.87 -6.89 -5.74
CA TRP A 111 4.31 -6.83 -5.96
C TRP A 111 4.73 -5.81 -7.01
N ILE A 112 4.21 -5.95 -8.23
CA ILE A 112 4.73 -5.20 -9.40
C ILE A 112 4.58 -3.70 -9.19
N ARG A 113 3.43 -3.26 -8.73
CA ARG A 113 3.14 -1.85 -8.50
C ARG A 113 3.86 -1.29 -7.26
N SER A 114 4.14 -2.11 -6.25
CA SER A 114 4.90 -1.68 -5.08
C SER A 114 6.35 -1.33 -5.39
N PHE A 115 6.87 -1.73 -6.55
CA PHE A 115 8.22 -1.38 -6.99
C PHE A 115 8.31 -0.04 -7.75
N THR A 116 7.39 0.91 -7.51
CA THR A 116 7.38 2.28 -8.05
C THR A 116 6.45 3.18 -7.23
N PRO A 117 6.66 4.50 -7.13
CA PRO A 117 7.89 5.27 -7.35
C PRO A 117 8.69 5.52 -6.06
N HIS A 118 8.09 5.30 -4.89
CA HIS A 118 8.64 5.68 -3.58
C HIS A 118 9.84 4.83 -3.15
N PRO A 119 10.70 5.29 -2.23
CA PRO A 119 11.79 4.50 -1.69
C PRO A 119 11.34 3.17 -1.08
N MET A 120 12.24 2.22 -1.07
CA MET A 120 12.03 0.90 -0.47
C MET A 120 13.28 0.52 0.31
N GLN A 121 13.10 0.03 1.53
CA GLN A 121 14.17 -0.58 2.30
C GLN A 121 14.11 -2.10 2.17
N ILE A 122 15.26 -2.71 1.94
CA ILE A 122 15.43 -4.16 2.03
C ILE A 122 16.21 -4.47 3.30
N LEU A 123 15.69 -5.42 4.07
CA LEU A 123 16.37 -6.05 5.19
C LEU A 123 16.54 -7.53 4.87
N GLN A 124 17.73 -8.06 5.08
CA GLN A 124 18.03 -9.44 4.70
C GLN A 124 18.89 -10.12 5.76
N ASN A 125 18.62 -11.40 5.98
CA ASN A 125 19.47 -12.34 6.69
C ASN A 125 19.67 -13.61 5.85
N ASN A 126 20.22 -14.67 6.42
CA ASN A 126 20.49 -15.90 5.68
C ASN A 126 19.22 -16.62 5.20
N GLU A 127 18.07 -16.43 5.86
CA GLU A 127 16.84 -17.19 5.65
C GLU A 127 15.74 -16.35 5.02
N TYR A 128 15.73 -15.03 5.27
CA TYR A 128 14.66 -14.13 4.87
C TYR A 128 15.18 -12.89 4.17
N ILE A 129 14.40 -12.43 3.21
CA ILE A 129 14.48 -11.08 2.66
C ILE A 129 13.16 -10.36 2.90
N SER A 130 13.22 -9.14 3.43
CA SER A 130 12.05 -8.32 3.72
C SER A 130 12.10 -7.02 2.94
N PHE A 131 11.02 -6.71 2.25
CA PHE A 131 10.84 -5.48 1.49
C PHE A 131 9.88 -4.58 2.28
N LEU A 132 10.37 -3.43 2.70
CA LEU A 132 9.58 -2.41 3.37
C LEU A 132 9.34 -1.29 2.37
N PHE A 133 8.10 -1.13 1.96
CA PHE A 133 7.68 -0.10 1.02
C PHE A 133 7.23 1.13 1.78
N GLU A 134 7.81 2.30 1.49
CA GLU A 134 7.38 3.56 2.09
C GLU A 134 5.90 3.80 1.80
N GLN A 135 5.51 3.64 0.54
CA GLN A 135 4.13 3.89 0.15
C GLN A 135 3.16 2.94 0.85
N SER A 136 2.23 3.53 1.60
CA SER A 136 1.20 2.84 2.38
C SER A 136 1.75 1.93 3.48
N THR A 137 3.00 2.12 3.90
CA THR A 137 3.66 1.39 5.00
C THR A 137 3.50 -0.14 4.87
N MET A 138 3.58 -0.65 3.64
CA MET A 138 3.44 -2.08 3.36
C MET A 138 4.77 -2.79 3.45
N PHE A 139 4.72 -4.06 3.80
CA PHE A 139 5.91 -4.91 3.79
C PHE A 139 5.62 -6.31 3.25
N GLN A 140 6.67 -6.98 2.80
CA GLN A 140 6.65 -8.39 2.45
C GLN A 140 7.92 -9.06 2.96
N ALA A 141 7.76 -10.15 3.71
CA ALA A 141 8.85 -11.01 4.14
C ALA A 141 8.78 -12.33 3.39
N VAL A 142 9.88 -12.70 2.75
CA VAL A 142 9.99 -13.90 1.90
C VAL A 142 11.08 -14.79 2.46
N ASN A 143 10.73 -16.05 2.75
CA ASN A 143 11.73 -17.07 3.06
C ASN A 143 12.50 -17.44 1.79
N THR A 144 13.84 -17.54 1.87
CA THR A 144 14.74 -17.73 0.73
C THR A 144 15.40 -19.12 0.67
N GLU A 145 14.88 -20.08 1.43
CA GLU A 145 15.43 -21.44 1.55
C GLU A 145 14.87 -22.44 0.52
N GLY A 146 14.08 -21.96 -0.45
CA GLY A 146 13.50 -22.83 -1.48
C GLY A 146 12.34 -23.70 -1.01
N LEU A 147 11.60 -23.23 0.00
CA LEU A 147 10.43 -23.96 0.51
C LEU A 147 9.31 -24.00 -0.53
N PRO A 148 8.50 -25.07 -0.56
CA PRO A 148 7.36 -25.16 -1.46
C PRO A 148 6.25 -24.15 -1.09
N HIS A 149 5.39 -23.85 -2.05
CA HIS A 149 4.19 -23.05 -1.81
C HIS A 149 3.24 -23.70 -0.80
N ARG A 150 2.55 -22.86 -0.03
CA ARG A 150 1.61 -23.31 1.00
C ARG A 150 0.34 -23.86 0.38
N LYS A 151 -0.05 -25.07 0.76
CA LYS A 151 -1.30 -25.67 0.33
C LYS A 151 -2.48 -25.14 1.14
N GLY A 152 -3.59 -24.84 0.45
CA GLY A 152 -4.82 -24.38 1.10
C GLY A 152 -4.73 -22.97 1.70
N TRP A 153 -3.72 -22.18 1.37
CA TRP A 153 -3.59 -20.80 1.79
C TRP A 153 -4.59 -19.94 1.01
N PRO A 154 -5.30 -19.01 1.66
CA PRO A 154 -6.24 -18.13 0.96
C PRO A 154 -5.50 -17.20 -0.01
N PRO A 155 -6.11 -16.84 -1.16
CA PRO A 155 -5.53 -15.87 -2.09
C PRO A 155 -5.33 -14.50 -1.45
N THR A 156 -4.21 -13.85 -1.75
CA THR A 156 -3.88 -12.54 -1.18
C THR A 156 -3.47 -11.54 -2.26
N TRP A 157 -3.34 -10.27 -1.88
CA TRP A 157 -2.89 -9.20 -2.77
C TRP A 157 -1.46 -9.40 -3.26
N PHE A 158 -0.59 -9.97 -2.44
CA PHE A 158 0.81 -10.24 -2.74
C PHE A 158 1.06 -11.72 -3.09
N GLY A 159 0.05 -12.57 -3.04
CA GLY A 159 0.19 -14.00 -3.28
C GLY A 159 0.96 -14.75 -2.18
N ASP A 160 1.29 -16.00 -2.45
CA ASP A 160 2.21 -16.81 -1.65
C ASP A 160 3.59 -16.77 -2.31
N SER A 161 4.53 -16.10 -1.66
CA SER A 161 5.88 -15.85 -2.17
C SER A 161 6.88 -16.82 -1.57
N ARG A 162 7.74 -17.40 -2.44
CA ARG A 162 8.84 -18.32 -2.07
C ARG A 162 10.12 -17.88 -2.75
N GLY A 163 11.16 -17.73 -1.96
CA GLY A 163 12.47 -17.36 -2.44
C GLY A 163 13.40 -18.57 -2.57
N SER A 164 14.26 -18.55 -3.57
CA SER A 164 15.34 -19.51 -3.77
C SER A 164 16.54 -18.84 -4.44
N TRP A 165 17.67 -19.51 -4.44
CA TRP A 165 18.90 -18.97 -5.02
C TRP A 165 19.39 -19.81 -6.18
N ASP A 166 19.68 -19.13 -7.30
CA ASP A 166 20.48 -19.68 -8.41
C ASP A 166 21.80 -18.89 -8.49
N GLY A 167 22.87 -19.50 -7.98
CA GLY A 167 24.13 -18.80 -7.80
C GLY A 167 23.97 -17.53 -6.95
N ASP A 168 24.27 -16.37 -7.55
CA ASP A 168 24.13 -15.03 -6.96
C ASP A 168 22.79 -14.35 -7.31
N THR A 169 21.88 -15.07 -7.94
CA THR A 169 20.55 -14.55 -8.30
C THR A 169 19.54 -15.03 -7.28
N LEU A 170 18.85 -14.09 -6.64
CA LEU A 170 17.66 -14.39 -5.86
C LEU A 170 16.46 -14.51 -6.81
N ILE A 171 15.73 -15.60 -6.71
CA ILE A 171 14.49 -15.86 -7.42
C ILE A 171 13.36 -15.87 -6.39
N ILE A 172 12.34 -15.06 -6.61
CA ILE A 172 11.11 -15.09 -5.82
C ILE A 172 9.98 -15.55 -6.74
N ASP A 173 9.41 -16.68 -6.43
CA ASP A 173 8.27 -17.29 -7.12
C ASP A 173 6.98 -16.99 -6.35
N VAL A 174 5.92 -16.57 -7.06
CA VAL A 174 4.70 -16.09 -6.42
C VAL A 174 3.47 -16.59 -7.16
N VAL A 175 2.61 -17.26 -6.43
CA VAL A 175 1.32 -17.77 -6.91
C VAL A 175 0.20 -17.35 -5.94
N ASN A 176 -1.02 -17.77 -6.23
CA ASN A 176 -2.17 -17.59 -5.32
C ASN A 176 -2.55 -16.13 -5.06
N PHE A 177 -2.57 -15.33 -6.11
CA PHE A 177 -3.07 -13.96 -6.09
C PHE A 177 -4.61 -13.91 -6.00
N ASN A 178 -5.14 -12.84 -5.40
CA ASN A 178 -6.59 -12.62 -5.34
C ASN A 178 -7.17 -11.97 -6.62
N GLY A 179 -6.33 -11.59 -7.59
CA GLY A 179 -6.76 -11.03 -8.88
C GLY A 179 -7.25 -9.57 -8.85
N TYR A 180 -7.09 -8.86 -7.76
CA TYR A 180 -7.56 -7.47 -7.66
C TYR A 180 -6.50 -6.41 -7.94
N THR A 181 -5.23 -6.80 -7.99
CA THR A 181 -4.13 -5.86 -8.25
C THR A 181 -4.07 -5.46 -9.72
N LYS A 182 -3.44 -4.31 -9.97
CA LYS A 182 -3.10 -3.82 -11.29
C LYS A 182 -1.59 -3.65 -11.40
N LEU A 183 -1.05 -3.75 -12.61
CA LEU A 183 0.40 -3.61 -12.82
C LEU A 183 0.90 -2.17 -12.64
N GLY A 184 0.00 -1.20 -12.75
CA GLY A 184 0.30 0.22 -12.61
C GLY A 184 -0.96 1.05 -12.49
N THR A 185 -0.81 2.37 -12.43
CA THR A 185 -1.94 3.31 -12.27
C THR A 185 -2.86 3.37 -13.49
N ILE A 186 -2.36 3.02 -14.68
CA ILE A 186 -3.18 2.95 -15.90
C ILE A 186 -4.07 1.71 -15.97
N GLY A 187 -3.99 0.81 -14.97
CA GLY A 187 -4.96 -0.25 -14.77
C GLY A 187 -4.75 -1.54 -15.55
N HIS A 188 -3.56 -1.80 -16.11
CA HIS A 188 -3.30 -3.11 -16.71
C HIS A 188 -3.66 -4.24 -15.75
N PRO A 189 -4.57 -5.14 -16.10
CA PRO A 189 -5.12 -6.14 -15.19
C PRO A 189 -4.11 -7.27 -14.88
N MET A 190 -4.31 -7.88 -13.71
CA MET A 190 -3.70 -9.14 -13.30
C MET A 190 -4.79 -10.00 -12.67
N SER A 191 -4.87 -11.27 -13.05
CA SER A 191 -5.93 -12.15 -12.58
C SER A 191 -5.51 -13.03 -11.39
N ASP A 192 -6.46 -13.82 -10.89
CA ASP A 192 -6.24 -14.87 -9.88
C ASP A 192 -5.48 -16.10 -10.43
N LYS A 193 -5.21 -16.14 -11.73
CA LYS A 193 -4.44 -17.19 -12.41
C LYS A 193 -2.99 -16.78 -12.65
N ALA A 194 -2.61 -15.62 -12.18
CA ALA A 194 -1.27 -15.09 -12.33
C ALA A 194 -0.22 -15.93 -11.60
N HIS A 195 0.89 -16.15 -12.26
CA HIS A 195 2.13 -16.68 -11.72
C HIS A 195 3.23 -15.66 -11.99
N LEU A 196 3.83 -15.14 -10.94
CA LEU A 196 4.85 -14.09 -11.03
C LEU A 196 6.20 -14.63 -10.58
N THR A 197 7.20 -14.56 -11.46
CA THR A 197 8.59 -14.83 -11.12
C THR A 197 9.38 -13.54 -11.10
N MET A 198 10.05 -13.26 -9.99
CA MET A 198 10.91 -12.10 -9.82
C MET A 198 12.36 -12.53 -9.62
N THR A 199 13.29 -11.87 -10.30
CA THR A 199 14.73 -12.13 -10.14
C THR A 199 15.45 -10.85 -9.74
N PHE A 200 16.37 -10.99 -8.77
CA PHE A 200 17.19 -9.91 -8.25
C PHE A 200 18.66 -10.29 -8.39
N LYS A 201 19.45 -9.40 -8.98
CA LYS A 201 20.91 -9.49 -9.04
C LYS A 201 21.50 -8.19 -8.50
N ARG A 202 22.52 -8.30 -7.67
CA ARG A 202 23.30 -7.15 -7.18
C ARG A 202 24.70 -7.20 -7.77
N PRO A 203 24.93 -6.57 -8.95
CA PRO A 203 26.23 -6.64 -9.63
C PRO A 203 27.32 -5.87 -8.90
N ASP A 204 26.97 -4.83 -8.16
CA ASP A 204 27.86 -3.96 -7.42
C ASP A 204 27.16 -3.39 -6.15
N MET A 205 27.85 -2.54 -5.42
CA MET A 205 27.34 -1.91 -4.21
C MET A 205 26.06 -1.11 -4.47
N GLY A 206 25.99 -0.41 -5.58
CA GLY A 206 25.01 0.64 -5.85
C GLY A 206 23.79 0.23 -6.64
N HIS A 207 23.77 -0.98 -7.21
CA HIS A 207 22.71 -1.32 -8.16
C HIS A 207 22.06 -2.67 -7.85
N ILE A 208 20.73 -2.72 -8.05
CA ILE A 208 19.97 -3.97 -8.18
C ILE A 208 19.41 -4.02 -9.59
N GLN A 209 19.72 -5.09 -10.32
CA GLN A 209 19.05 -5.48 -11.55
C GLN A 209 17.86 -6.35 -11.16
N PHE A 210 16.67 -5.84 -11.40
CA PHE A 210 15.41 -6.49 -11.09
C PHE A 210 14.67 -6.83 -12.38
N LYS A 211 14.19 -8.05 -12.47
CA LYS A 211 13.31 -8.48 -13.56
C LYS A 211 12.13 -9.23 -12.98
N TRP A 212 10.97 -9.02 -13.56
CA TRP A 212 9.83 -9.88 -13.34
C TRP A 212 9.29 -10.44 -14.65
N VAL A 213 8.71 -11.63 -14.55
CA VAL A 213 7.95 -12.30 -15.61
C VAL A 213 6.60 -12.66 -15.00
N LEU A 214 5.54 -12.25 -15.68
CA LEU A 214 4.16 -12.54 -15.31
C LEU A 214 3.56 -13.48 -16.37
N ASP A 215 3.26 -14.71 -15.95
CA ASP A 215 2.48 -15.67 -16.71
C ASP A 215 1.05 -15.66 -16.17
N ASP A 216 0.13 -15.05 -16.92
CA ASP A 216 -1.28 -14.95 -16.53
C ASP A 216 -2.14 -15.27 -17.77
N PRO A 217 -2.37 -16.55 -18.04
CA PRO A 217 -3.04 -17.00 -19.27
C PRO A 217 -4.52 -16.58 -19.35
N LYS A 218 -5.12 -16.14 -18.23
CA LYS A 218 -6.45 -15.55 -18.24
C LYS A 218 -6.42 -14.12 -18.81
N THR A 219 -5.33 -13.38 -18.54
CA THR A 219 -5.20 -11.97 -18.90
C THR A 219 -4.41 -11.76 -20.18
N TYR A 220 -3.34 -12.52 -20.41
CA TYR A 220 -2.38 -12.34 -21.50
C TYR A 220 -2.24 -13.62 -22.33
N THR A 221 -2.06 -13.48 -23.65
CA THR A 221 -1.89 -14.61 -24.59
C THR A 221 -0.48 -15.21 -24.55
N ARG A 222 0.46 -14.54 -23.90
CA ARG A 222 1.82 -14.99 -23.61
C ARG A 222 2.31 -14.34 -22.31
N PRO A 223 3.34 -14.91 -21.65
CA PRO A 223 3.99 -14.22 -20.55
C PRO A 223 4.50 -12.83 -20.97
N ILE A 224 4.39 -11.86 -20.05
CA ILE A 224 4.94 -10.51 -20.19
C ILE A 224 6.04 -10.29 -19.16
N SER A 225 6.96 -9.38 -19.43
CA SER A 225 8.10 -9.14 -18.56
C SER A 225 8.49 -7.67 -18.48
N ASN A 226 9.28 -7.33 -17.50
CA ASN A 226 9.81 -6.00 -17.33
C ASN A 226 11.16 -6.08 -16.61
N GLU A 227 12.10 -5.23 -16.99
CA GLU A 227 13.41 -5.13 -16.36
C GLU A 227 13.59 -3.74 -15.77
N ARG A 228 14.15 -3.67 -14.56
CA ARG A 228 14.37 -2.41 -13.84
C ARG A 228 15.76 -2.39 -13.21
N VAL A 229 16.28 -1.18 -13.07
CA VAL A 229 17.46 -0.93 -12.26
C VAL A 229 17.07 -0.06 -11.08
N PHE A 230 17.40 -0.52 -9.87
CA PHE A 230 17.28 0.24 -8.64
C PHE A 230 18.65 0.76 -8.23
N VAL A 231 18.69 1.94 -7.62
CA VAL A 231 19.92 2.59 -7.19
C VAL A 231 19.93 2.77 -5.68
N LEU A 232 21.03 2.40 -5.05
CA LEU A 232 21.22 2.54 -3.60
C LEU A 232 21.23 4.03 -3.20
N THR A 233 20.51 4.34 -2.16
CA THR A 233 20.44 5.69 -1.56
C THR A 233 20.81 5.62 -0.09
N PRO A 234 22.12 5.64 0.23
CA PRO A 234 22.61 5.39 1.60
C PRO A 234 22.22 6.49 2.60
N ASP A 235 21.88 7.68 2.11
CA ASP A 235 21.53 8.85 2.92
C ASP A 235 20.02 9.09 3.03
N VAL A 236 19.20 8.16 2.53
CA VAL A 236 17.74 8.22 2.57
C VAL A 236 17.24 7.21 3.59
N GLU A 237 16.26 7.60 4.36
CA GLU A 237 15.49 6.71 5.23
C GLU A 237 14.06 6.57 4.67
N VAL A 238 13.47 5.40 4.88
CA VAL A 238 12.06 5.16 4.55
C VAL A 238 11.22 5.86 5.60
N LEU A 239 10.30 6.70 5.15
CA LEU A 239 9.42 7.47 6.01
C LEU A 239 8.11 6.72 6.25
N GLU A 240 7.41 7.10 7.30
CA GLU A 240 6.03 6.69 7.49
C GLU A 240 5.15 7.35 6.41
N TYR A 241 4.37 6.54 5.75
CA TYR A 241 3.39 6.99 4.76
C TYR A 241 2.07 6.25 5.01
N ALA A 242 1.30 6.74 5.95
CA ALA A 242 -0.02 6.19 6.22
C ALA A 242 -0.99 6.64 5.13
N CYS A 243 -1.43 5.71 4.30
CA CYS A 243 -2.35 6.00 3.19
C CYS A 243 -3.63 6.68 3.67
N MET A 244 -4.14 6.28 4.85
CA MET A 244 -5.35 6.87 5.43
C MET A 244 -5.18 8.36 5.76
N GLU A 245 -4.01 8.79 6.15
CA GLU A 245 -3.73 10.20 6.49
C GLU A 245 -3.77 11.10 5.26
N ASN A 246 -3.35 10.59 4.10
CA ASN A 246 -3.44 11.32 2.84
C ASN A 246 -4.88 11.40 2.31
N SER A 247 -5.77 10.61 2.85
CA SER A 247 -7.20 10.65 2.56
C SER A 247 -7.97 11.56 3.54
N ILE A 248 -7.27 12.16 4.52
CA ILE A 248 -7.83 13.02 5.55
C ILE A 248 -7.16 14.40 5.43
N ALA A 249 -7.94 15.43 5.12
CA ALA A 249 -7.45 16.79 5.21
C ALA A 249 -7.44 17.22 6.68
N VAL A 250 -6.25 17.34 7.27
CA VAL A 250 -6.06 18.01 8.56
C VAL A 250 -6.08 19.51 8.31
N LEU A 251 -7.05 20.20 8.85
CA LEU A 251 -7.14 21.65 8.75
C LEU A 251 -6.17 22.32 9.75
N LEU A 252 -5.81 23.57 9.47
CA LEU A 252 -4.92 24.37 10.31
C LEU A 252 -5.44 24.57 11.75
N ASP A 253 -6.71 24.40 11.98
CA ASP A 253 -7.35 24.44 13.31
C ASP A 253 -7.30 23.08 14.06
N GLY A 254 -6.64 22.08 13.47
CA GLY A 254 -6.55 20.73 14.02
C GLY A 254 -7.80 19.87 13.80
N SER A 255 -8.83 20.40 13.16
CA SER A 255 -9.99 19.58 12.78
C SER A 255 -9.64 18.67 11.61
N VAL A 256 -10.18 17.44 11.64
CA VAL A 256 -9.99 16.45 10.60
C VAL A 256 -11.22 16.46 9.70
N LYS A 257 -11.05 16.86 8.44
CA LYS A 257 -12.08 16.67 7.42
C LYS A 257 -11.70 15.52 6.52
N PRO A 258 -12.65 14.64 6.16
CA PRO A 258 -12.43 13.68 5.10
C PRO A 258 -11.96 14.41 3.85
N TRP A 259 -10.94 13.90 3.17
CA TRP A 259 -10.54 14.43 1.88
C TRP A 259 -11.73 14.33 0.92
N VAL A 260 -12.27 15.49 0.53
CA VAL A 260 -13.34 15.57 -0.46
C VAL A 260 -12.72 15.32 -1.82
N GLY A 261 -12.73 14.08 -2.29
CA GLY A 261 -12.14 13.64 -3.55
C GLY A 261 -12.70 14.37 -4.75
N SER A 262 -12.08 14.13 -5.87
CA SER A 262 -12.54 14.65 -7.16
C SER A 262 -13.99 14.26 -7.42
N LYS A 263 -14.76 15.19 -7.94
CA LYS A 263 -16.12 14.93 -8.40
C LYS A 263 -16.04 14.32 -9.81
N ASP A 264 -16.99 13.44 -10.14
CA ASP A 264 -17.20 13.02 -11.53
C ASP A 264 -17.78 14.17 -12.38
N GLN A 265 -18.02 13.90 -13.67
CA GLN A 265 -18.56 14.89 -14.60
C GLN A 265 -19.98 15.36 -14.23
N ASP A 266 -20.72 14.55 -13.46
CA ASP A 266 -22.06 14.84 -12.99
C ASP A 266 -22.07 15.52 -11.60
N GLY A 267 -20.88 15.77 -11.03
CA GLY A 267 -20.70 16.40 -9.73
C GLY A 267 -20.84 15.44 -8.55
N ASN A 268 -20.95 14.13 -8.79
CA ASN A 268 -20.97 13.11 -7.74
C ASN A 268 -19.58 12.94 -7.14
N ILE A 269 -19.53 12.82 -5.84
CA ILE A 269 -18.27 12.62 -5.11
C ILE A 269 -17.71 11.23 -5.46
N LEU A 270 -16.53 11.21 -6.07
CA LEU A 270 -15.82 9.97 -6.35
C LEU A 270 -15.37 9.30 -5.05
N TYR A 271 -15.32 7.97 -5.12
CA TYR A 271 -15.01 7.08 -4.00
C TYR A 271 -13.77 7.52 -3.22
N GLY A 272 -13.88 7.53 -1.92
CA GLY A 272 -12.80 7.89 -0.99
C GLY A 272 -13.08 9.11 -0.13
N THR A 273 -14.32 9.64 -0.05
CA THR A 273 -14.55 10.95 0.56
C THR A 273 -15.78 11.07 1.46
N ALA A 274 -16.98 11.06 0.90
CA ALA A 274 -18.19 11.22 1.71
C ALA A 274 -18.68 9.90 2.30
N HIS A 275 -18.14 8.79 1.80
CA HIS A 275 -18.56 7.45 2.18
C HIS A 275 -17.50 6.69 2.97
N ASP A 276 -16.39 7.35 3.35
CA ASP A 276 -15.41 6.75 4.24
C ASP A 276 -15.85 6.81 5.70
N TRP A 277 -15.33 5.89 6.50
CA TRP A 277 -15.73 5.76 7.90
C TRP A 277 -15.74 7.06 8.71
N PRO A 278 -14.80 8.01 8.56
CA PRO A 278 -14.84 9.28 9.28
C PRO A 278 -16.05 10.16 8.99
N ALA A 279 -16.70 9.97 7.84
CA ALA A 279 -17.92 10.69 7.49
C ALA A 279 -19.16 10.23 8.28
N TYR A 280 -19.04 9.20 9.10
CA TYR A 280 -20.14 8.63 9.86
C TYR A 280 -19.98 8.86 11.37
N ASP A 281 -21.12 8.98 12.07
CA ASP A 281 -21.16 9.26 13.49
C ASP A 281 -21.15 7.96 14.33
N PHE A 282 -19.96 7.53 14.74
CA PHE A 282 -19.77 6.31 15.54
C PHE A 282 -20.43 6.35 16.93
N THR A 283 -20.84 7.53 17.41
CA THR A 283 -21.55 7.64 18.68
C THR A 283 -23.03 7.26 18.59
N LYS A 284 -23.54 7.11 17.35
CA LYS A 284 -24.95 6.86 17.06
C LYS A 284 -25.17 5.54 16.32
N GLN A 285 -24.68 4.44 16.90
CA GLN A 285 -24.92 3.12 16.33
C GLN A 285 -26.42 2.80 16.24
N GLN A 286 -26.85 2.32 15.09
CA GLN A 286 -28.22 1.91 14.82
C GLN A 286 -28.28 0.43 14.45
N LYS A 287 -29.29 -0.26 14.97
CA LYS A 287 -29.65 -1.63 14.56
C LYS A 287 -30.99 -1.56 13.84
N LEU A 288 -31.01 -1.85 12.56
CA LEU A 288 -32.19 -1.72 11.72
C LEU A 288 -32.47 -3.03 11.02
N THR A 289 -33.76 -3.33 10.88
CA THR A 289 -34.22 -4.45 10.05
C THR A 289 -35.15 -3.89 8.99
N GLY A 290 -34.88 -4.21 7.74
CA GLY A 290 -35.61 -3.68 6.60
C GLY A 290 -35.58 -4.61 5.41
N VAL A 291 -36.37 -4.28 4.41
CA VAL A 291 -36.49 -5.03 3.16
C VAL A 291 -35.67 -4.32 2.09
N ILE A 292 -34.80 -5.05 1.41
CA ILE A 292 -34.02 -4.50 0.29
C ILE A 292 -34.98 -4.11 -0.84
N ARG A 293 -34.84 -2.87 -1.32
CA ARG A 293 -35.58 -2.35 -2.48
C ARG A 293 -34.70 -2.19 -3.70
N GLU A 294 -33.48 -1.74 -3.52
CA GLU A 294 -32.49 -1.57 -4.59
C GLU A 294 -31.12 -2.01 -4.10
N LEU A 295 -30.28 -2.47 -5.03
CA LEU A 295 -28.90 -2.86 -4.77
C LEU A 295 -28.00 -2.41 -5.92
N ARG A 296 -26.92 -1.73 -5.59
CA ARG A 296 -25.74 -1.51 -6.45
C ARG A 296 -24.53 -2.19 -5.82
N PHE A 297 -24.45 -3.51 -5.99
CA PHE A 297 -23.42 -4.33 -5.32
C PHE A 297 -22.01 -3.95 -5.74
N ARG A 298 -21.80 -3.67 -7.03
CA ARG A 298 -20.53 -3.23 -7.60
C ARG A 298 -20.46 -1.72 -7.83
N GLY A 299 -21.34 -0.97 -7.16
CA GLY A 299 -21.35 0.49 -7.19
C GLY A 299 -20.16 1.11 -6.47
N LYS A 300 -20.02 2.42 -6.60
CA LYS A 300 -18.97 3.21 -5.93
C LYS A 300 -19.60 4.43 -5.24
N PRO A 301 -19.93 4.30 -4.00
CA PRO A 301 -19.83 3.09 -3.16
C PRO A 301 -20.85 2.00 -3.55
N PRO A 302 -20.61 0.74 -3.15
CA PRO A 302 -21.69 -0.22 -3.10
C PRO A 302 -22.79 0.28 -2.18
N LEU A 303 -24.03 0.30 -2.68
CA LEU A 303 -25.15 0.91 -2.00
C LEU A 303 -26.37 -0.02 -2.04
N MET A 304 -27.02 -0.13 -0.92
CA MET A 304 -28.25 -0.87 -0.76
C MET A 304 -29.33 0.07 -0.21
N LYS A 305 -30.48 0.16 -0.89
CA LYS A 305 -31.64 0.85 -0.33
C LYS A 305 -32.50 -0.14 0.42
N ILE A 306 -32.78 0.15 1.67
CA ILE A 306 -33.68 -0.64 2.50
C ILE A 306 -34.90 0.20 2.90
N GLU A 307 -36.05 -0.47 2.98
CA GLU A 307 -37.26 0.10 3.56
C GLU A 307 -37.38 -0.38 5.00
N VAL A 308 -37.40 0.58 5.93
CA VAL A 308 -37.62 0.38 7.37
C VAL A 308 -38.80 1.25 7.79
N ASP A 309 -39.87 0.66 8.30
CA ASP A 309 -41.05 1.40 8.77
C ASP A 309 -41.59 2.45 7.77
N LYS A 310 -41.61 2.12 6.48
CA LYS A 310 -42.03 2.98 5.34
C LYS A 310 -40.99 4.11 5.01
N MET A 311 -39.85 4.17 5.67
CA MET A 311 -38.78 5.07 5.32
C MET A 311 -37.74 4.35 4.43
N MET A 312 -37.27 5.05 3.41
CA MET A 312 -36.19 4.56 2.56
C MET A 312 -34.86 5.06 3.10
N LEU A 313 -33.94 4.15 3.35
CA LEU A 313 -32.61 4.45 3.84
C LEU A 313 -31.55 3.95 2.86
N ASP A 314 -30.57 4.77 2.60
CA ASP A 314 -29.40 4.42 1.80
C ASP A 314 -28.34 3.80 2.72
N VAL A 315 -28.02 2.54 2.51
CA VAL A 315 -27.03 1.81 3.30
C VAL A 315 -25.78 1.57 2.46
N VAL A 316 -24.72 2.28 2.76
CA VAL A 316 -23.40 2.09 2.14
C VAL A 316 -22.78 0.80 2.68
N LEU A 317 -22.39 -0.08 1.76
CA LEU A 317 -21.82 -1.38 2.05
C LEU A 317 -20.28 -1.36 1.90
N ALA A 318 -19.62 -2.45 2.25
CA ALA A 318 -18.23 -2.68 1.95
C ALA A 318 -18.00 -2.85 0.43
N PRO A 319 -16.77 -2.68 -0.06
CA PRO A 319 -16.43 -3.04 -1.43
C PRO A 319 -16.85 -4.48 -1.76
N ALA A 320 -17.36 -4.71 -2.97
CA ALA A 320 -17.85 -6.01 -3.42
C ALA A 320 -16.87 -7.14 -3.15
N SER A 321 -15.59 -6.92 -3.45
CA SER A 321 -14.51 -7.89 -3.19
C SER A 321 -14.40 -8.30 -1.73
N ARG A 322 -14.56 -7.35 -0.80
CA ARG A 322 -14.55 -7.65 0.65
C ARG A 322 -15.78 -8.46 1.07
N MET A 323 -16.94 -8.11 0.53
CA MET A 323 -18.18 -8.82 0.81
C MET A 323 -18.11 -10.27 0.30
N GLU A 324 -17.70 -10.46 -0.95
CA GLU A 324 -17.54 -11.78 -1.57
C GLU A 324 -16.51 -12.64 -0.82
N PHE A 325 -15.36 -12.06 -0.45
CA PHE A 325 -14.34 -12.74 0.35
C PHE A 325 -14.88 -13.23 1.71
N ARG A 326 -15.80 -12.46 2.31
CA ARG A 326 -16.46 -12.82 3.57
C ARG A 326 -17.71 -13.66 3.38
N GLY A 327 -17.96 -14.10 2.16
CA GLY A 327 -19.06 -14.98 1.79
C GLY A 327 -20.43 -14.31 1.73
N LEU A 328 -20.46 -12.99 1.51
CA LEU A 328 -21.67 -12.24 1.18
C LEU A 328 -21.70 -11.99 -0.32
N GLU A 329 -22.43 -12.81 -1.04
CA GLU A 329 -22.54 -12.74 -2.49
C GLU A 329 -23.67 -11.81 -2.92
N GLU A 330 -23.55 -11.22 -4.12
CA GLU A 330 -24.56 -10.34 -4.70
C GLU A 330 -25.94 -11.01 -4.75
N GLY A 331 -25.98 -12.32 -5.07
CA GLY A 331 -27.19 -13.11 -5.15
C GLY A 331 -27.98 -13.23 -3.83
N MET A 332 -27.34 -12.96 -2.69
CA MET A 332 -27.96 -12.98 -1.37
C MET A 332 -28.68 -11.67 -1.02
N LEU A 333 -28.36 -10.58 -1.70
CA LEU A 333 -28.85 -9.22 -1.44
C LEU A 333 -29.90 -8.76 -2.46
N LYS A 334 -30.82 -9.64 -2.85
CA LYS A 334 -31.84 -9.32 -3.85
C LYS A 334 -32.95 -8.43 -3.29
N PRO A 335 -33.57 -7.57 -4.13
CA PRO A 335 -34.80 -6.90 -3.75
C PRO A 335 -35.86 -7.88 -3.21
N GLY A 336 -36.52 -7.49 -2.12
CA GLY A 336 -37.49 -8.32 -1.40
C GLY A 336 -36.89 -9.13 -0.24
N VAL A 337 -35.56 -9.25 -0.13
CA VAL A 337 -34.89 -9.92 1.00
C VAL A 337 -34.92 -9.03 2.22
N THR A 338 -35.25 -9.60 3.38
CA THR A 338 -35.14 -8.91 4.68
C THR A 338 -33.71 -9.04 5.22
N VAL A 339 -33.12 -7.91 5.60
CA VAL A 339 -31.79 -7.83 6.20
C VAL A 339 -31.85 -7.09 7.52
N SER A 340 -30.95 -7.45 8.43
CA SER A 340 -30.66 -6.65 9.61
C SER A 340 -29.26 -6.06 9.48
N VAL A 341 -29.11 -4.76 9.73
CA VAL A 341 -27.83 -4.07 9.66
C VAL A 341 -27.50 -3.40 10.99
N VAL A 342 -26.24 -3.44 11.36
CA VAL A 342 -25.66 -2.53 12.35
C VAL A 342 -24.93 -1.46 11.54
N ALA A 343 -25.30 -0.20 11.73
CA ALA A 343 -24.84 0.89 10.89
C ALA A 343 -24.71 2.21 11.66
N TYR A 344 -24.04 3.17 11.05
CA TYR A 344 -23.80 4.50 11.60
C TYR A 344 -24.32 5.56 10.62
N PRO A 345 -25.02 6.62 11.10
CA PRO A 345 -25.55 7.67 10.23
C PRO A 345 -24.43 8.54 9.67
N SER A 346 -24.60 8.97 8.43
CA SER A 346 -23.74 9.98 7.82
C SER A 346 -23.88 11.32 8.56
N ARG A 347 -22.76 12.02 8.69
CA ARG A 347 -22.73 13.37 9.26
C ARG A 347 -23.23 14.45 8.28
N GLU A 348 -23.20 14.12 6.99
CA GLU A 348 -23.42 15.08 5.90
C GLU A 348 -24.62 14.71 5.02
N ILE A 349 -24.85 13.42 4.80
CA ILE A 349 -25.90 12.93 3.88
C ILE A 349 -27.08 12.44 4.70
N LYS A 350 -28.21 13.09 4.51
CA LYS A 350 -29.46 12.71 5.18
C LYS A 350 -29.90 11.32 4.72
N ASP A 351 -30.43 10.54 5.66
CA ASP A 351 -30.99 9.19 5.45
C ASP A 351 -29.98 8.18 4.88
N GLU A 352 -28.65 8.51 4.93
CA GLU A 352 -27.57 7.60 4.60
C GLU A 352 -26.91 7.01 5.85
N LEU A 353 -26.64 5.70 5.79
CA LEU A 353 -26.00 4.92 6.83
C LEU A 353 -24.80 4.17 6.27
N ARG A 354 -23.76 3.94 7.06
CA ARG A 354 -22.66 3.02 6.75
C ARG A 354 -22.81 1.73 7.55
N ALA A 355 -22.96 0.61 6.88
CA ALA A 355 -23.09 -0.67 7.54
C ALA A 355 -21.73 -1.18 8.06
N GLU A 356 -21.71 -1.56 9.33
CA GLU A 356 -20.63 -2.30 9.97
C GLU A 356 -20.81 -3.81 9.83
N THR A 357 -22.06 -4.26 10.02
CA THR A 357 -22.42 -5.67 9.82
C THR A 357 -23.75 -5.77 9.08
N ILE A 358 -23.93 -6.90 8.40
CA ILE A 358 -25.21 -7.29 7.78
C ILE A 358 -25.55 -8.72 8.16
N THR A 359 -26.81 -8.96 8.51
CA THR A 359 -27.33 -10.29 8.84
C THR A 359 -28.44 -10.67 7.88
N ILE A 360 -28.33 -11.85 7.28
CA ILE A 360 -29.29 -12.44 6.34
C ILE A 360 -29.51 -13.90 6.71
N GLY A 361 -30.76 -14.32 6.90
CA GLY A 361 -31.06 -15.71 7.22
C GLY A 361 -30.34 -16.25 8.48
N GLY A 362 -30.09 -15.37 9.45
CA GLY A 362 -29.36 -15.70 10.68
C GLY A 362 -27.82 -15.69 10.57
N ARG A 363 -27.26 -15.51 9.36
CA ARG A 363 -25.80 -15.36 9.17
C ARG A 363 -25.41 -13.89 9.16
N THR A 364 -24.48 -13.52 10.01
CA THR A 364 -23.90 -12.17 10.08
C THR A 364 -22.57 -12.11 9.33
N THR A 365 -22.43 -11.11 8.47
CA THR A 365 -21.18 -10.78 7.76
C THR A 365 -20.72 -9.40 8.21
N GLU A 366 -19.46 -9.30 8.58
CA GLU A 366 -18.83 -8.04 8.94
C GLU A 366 -18.39 -7.29 7.66
N LEU A 367 -18.63 -5.97 7.64
CA LEU A 367 -18.38 -5.11 6.48
C LEU A 367 -17.27 -4.07 6.71
N ARG A 368 -16.82 -3.94 7.96
CA ARG A 368 -15.75 -3.00 8.34
C ARG A 368 -14.35 -3.46 8.00
#